data_359f894f194f1c8063a75ac5be220902
#
_entry.id   359f894f194f1c8063a75ac5be220902
#
_cell.length_a   1.000
_cell.length_b   1.000
_cell.length_c   1.000
_cell.angle_alpha   90.00
_cell.angle_beta   90.00
_cell.angle_gamma   90.00
#
_symmetry.space_group_name_H-M   'P 1'
#
loop_
_entity.id
_entity.type
_entity.pdbx_description
1 polymer ?
#
loop_
_entity_poly.entity_id
_entity_poly.type
_entity_poly.pdbx_seq_one_letter_code
_entity_poly.pdbx_strand_id
1 'polypeptide(L)'
;ATEPYYSAFQNGLKKWQELGYKTNPGVNAYANCGVGISNTPRECGKELTDMYLDKENDILISCGGGELMCEILDFVDFQSIKEAEPKWFVGYSDNTNMTYLLATICDTASIYGPCAGTYGMEPWHESLQDVLDILRGEKTCISGYDKWEKESLKSEENPLAPYNTTEPKELIVFHENHVLESCQEISMSGRILGGCMDCLINLIGTNYDRTKE
;
A
#
# COMPACT_ATOMS: atom_id res chain seq x y z
N ALA A 1 -16.84 -2.28 2.45
CA ALA A 1 -16.33 -1.41 3.52
C ALA A 1 -17.50 -0.83 4.32
N THR A 2 -17.28 -0.58 5.60
CA THR A 2 -18.21 0.12 6.51
C THR A 2 -17.67 1.54 6.78
N GLU A 3 -18.52 2.41 7.35
CA GLU A 3 -18.05 3.73 7.79
C GLU A 3 -16.97 3.60 8.90
N PRO A 4 -16.00 4.54 8.96
CA PRO A 4 -15.82 5.72 8.08
C PRO A 4 -15.10 5.42 6.75
N TYR A 5 -14.67 4.19 6.53
CA TYR A 5 -13.80 3.83 5.40
C TYR A 5 -14.52 3.86 4.05
N TYR A 6 -15.83 3.58 4.03
CA TYR A 6 -16.61 3.64 2.81
C TYR A 6 -16.69 5.07 2.26
N SER A 7 -17.06 6.03 3.10
CA SER A 7 -17.11 7.45 2.70
C SER A 7 -15.75 7.98 2.26
N ALA A 8 -14.68 7.62 2.98
CA ALA A 8 -13.33 7.98 2.59
C ALA A 8 -12.93 7.39 1.23
N PHE A 9 -13.26 6.11 0.97
CA PHE A 9 -13.00 5.48 -0.32
C PHE A 9 -13.77 6.16 -1.47
N GLN A 10 -15.06 6.45 -1.29
CA GLN A 10 -15.87 7.14 -2.30
C GLN A 10 -15.32 8.54 -2.61
N ASN A 11 -14.92 9.30 -1.57
CA ASN A 11 -14.31 10.61 -1.77
C ASN A 11 -12.93 10.50 -2.46
N GLY A 12 -12.16 9.46 -2.14
CA GLY A 12 -10.90 9.17 -2.82
C GLY A 12 -11.08 8.94 -4.33
N LEU A 13 -12.05 8.10 -4.73
CA LEU A 13 -12.39 7.90 -6.15
C LEU A 13 -12.78 9.21 -6.84
N LYS A 14 -13.61 10.02 -6.18
CA LYS A 14 -14.00 11.33 -6.70
C LYS A 14 -12.80 12.24 -6.92
N LYS A 15 -11.86 12.29 -5.96
CA LYS A 15 -10.64 13.09 -6.07
C LYS A 15 -9.75 12.65 -7.23
N TRP A 16 -9.56 11.35 -7.44
CA TRP A 16 -8.84 10.83 -8.59
C TRP A 16 -9.50 11.25 -9.92
N GLN A 17 -10.84 11.20 -9.99
CA GLN A 17 -11.59 11.65 -11.18
C GLN A 17 -11.46 13.17 -11.40
N GLU A 18 -11.50 13.98 -10.35
CA GLU A 18 -11.27 15.44 -10.41
C GLU A 18 -9.86 15.78 -10.92
N LEU A 19 -8.88 14.92 -10.63
CA LEU A 19 -7.51 15.03 -11.16
C LEU A 19 -7.38 14.54 -12.62
N GLY A 20 -8.46 14.07 -13.23
CA GLY A 20 -8.51 13.62 -14.61
C GLY A 20 -8.23 12.13 -14.83
N TYR A 21 -8.15 11.33 -13.76
CA TYR A 21 -7.95 9.89 -13.88
C TYR A 21 -9.28 9.15 -14.03
N LYS A 22 -9.28 8.10 -14.85
CA LYS A 22 -10.36 7.13 -14.90
C LYS A 22 -10.16 6.12 -13.77
N THR A 23 -11.18 5.91 -12.96
CA THR A 23 -11.16 4.91 -11.89
C THR A 23 -11.95 3.68 -12.28
N ASN A 24 -11.42 2.51 -11.97
CA ASN A 24 -12.03 1.20 -12.25
C ASN A 24 -11.99 0.33 -10.98
N PRO A 25 -12.90 0.55 -10.00
CA PRO A 25 -12.94 -0.25 -8.80
C PRO A 25 -13.30 -1.71 -9.09
N GLY A 26 -12.52 -2.64 -8.54
CA GLY A 26 -12.83 -4.06 -8.60
C GLY A 26 -14.14 -4.39 -7.86
N VAL A 27 -14.81 -5.46 -8.28
CA VAL A 27 -16.08 -5.87 -7.67
C VAL A 27 -15.93 -6.22 -6.19
N ASN A 28 -14.77 -6.76 -5.81
CA ASN A 28 -14.49 -7.13 -4.42
C ASN A 28 -14.27 -5.92 -3.50
N ALA A 29 -14.03 -4.71 -4.03
CA ALA A 29 -14.00 -3.48 -3.25
C ALA A 29 -15.33 -3.19 -2.53
N TYR A 30 -16.43 -3.65 -3.10
CA TYR A 30 -17.80 -3.47 -2.59
C TYR A 30 -18.40 -4.75 -2.01
N ALA A 31 -17.74 -5.89 -2.17
CA ALA A 31 -18.21 -7.15 -1.64
C ALA A 31 -18.06 -7.22 -0.10
N ASN A 32 -18.95 -7.99 0.52
CA ASN A 32 -18.91 -8.24 1.97
C ASN A 32 -19.46 -9.65 2.23
N CYS A 33 -18.56 -10.60 2.35
CA CYS A 33 -18.89 -12.02 2.61
C CYS A 33 -18.74 -12.42 4.08
N GLY A 34 -18.36 -11.48 4.96
CA GLY A 34 -18.16 -11.73 6.38
C GLY A 34 -17.44 -10.58 7.09
N VAL A 35 -17.18 -10.76 8.37
CA VAL A 35 -16.47 -9.74 9.16
C VAL A 35 -15.03 -9.63 8.66
N GLY A 36 -14.68 -8.48 8.10
CA GLY A 36 -13.34 -8.23 7.55
C GLY A 36 -13.05 -8.96 6.23
N ILE A 37 -14.03 -9.63 5.63
CA ILE A 37 -13.85 -10.45 4.43
C ILE A 37 -14.65 -9.85 3.28
N SER A 38 -13.97 -9.42 2.22
CA SER A 38 -14.62 -8.92 1.02
C SER A 38 -15.25 -10.05 0.20
N ASN A 39 -14.47 -11.07 -0.16
CA ASN A 39 -14.94 -12.25 -0.92
C ASN A 39 -14.07 -13.47 -0.58
N THR A 40 -14.26 -14.59 -1.28
CA THR A 40 -13.43 -15.78 -1.12
C THR A 40 -11.98 -15.48 -1.54
N PRO A 41 -10.98 -16.16 -0.96
CA PRO A 41 -9.57 -16.00 -1.38
C PRO A 41 -9.37 -16.19 -2.88
N ARG A 42 -10.08 -17.14 -3.49
CA ARG A 42 -10.02 -17.42 -4.93
C ARG A 42 -10.49 -16.23 -5.77
N GLU A 43 -11.64 -15.65 -5.42
CA GLU A 43 -12.20 -14.51 -6.16
C GLU A 43 -11.32 -13.26 -6.01
N CYS A 44 -10.77 -13.03 -4.81
CA CYS A 44 -9.88 -11.89 -4.56
C CYS A 44 -8.54 -12.04 -5.31
N GLY A 45 -7.93 -13.23 -5.28
CA GLY A 45 -6.67 -13.49 -5.99
C GLY A 45 -6.83 -13.44 -7.49
N LYS A 46 -7.96 -13.97 -8.01
CA LYS A 46 -8.30 -13.87 -9.42
C LYS A 46 -8.50 -12.42 -9.85
N GLU A 47 -9.29 -11.62 -9.13
CA GLU A 47 -9.51 -10.21 -9.45
C GLU A 47 -8.19 -9.44 -9.47
N LEU A 48 -7.31 -9.65 -8.48
CA LEU A 48 -6.00 -9.00 -8.43
C LEU A 48 -5.18 -9.32 -9.69
N THR A 49 -5.14 -10.58 -10.10
CA THR A 49 -4.46 -11.01 -11.32
C THR A 49 -5.08 -10.37 -12.55
N ASP A 50 -6.41 -10.48 -12.70
CA ASP A 50 -7.12 -9.93 -13.86
C ASP A 50 -6.90 -8.41 -13.99
N MET A 51 -7.00 -7.67 -12.88
CA MET A 51 -6.78 -6.22 -12.88
C MET A 51 -5.33 -5.84 -13.19
N TYR A 52 -4.36 -6.63 -12.74
CA TYR A 52 -2.97 -6.38 -13.07
C TYR A 52 -2.69 -6.62 -14.55
N LEU A 53 -3.29 -7.65 -15.15
CA LEU A 53 -3.11 -8.00 -16.56
C LEU A 53 -3.95 -7.15 -17.51
N ASP A 54 -4.99 -6.47 -17.02
CA ASP A 54 -5.84 -5.61 -17.84
C ASP A 54 -5.06 -4.39 -18.35
N LYS A 55 -4.92 -4.28 -19.66
CA LYS A 55 -4.16 -3.20 -20.33
C LYS A 55 -4.79 -1.82 -20.20
N GLU A 56 -6.05 -1.74 -19.77
CA GLU A 56 -6.72 -0.46 -19.50
C GLU A 56 -6.36 0.11 -18.11
N ASN A 57 -5.70 -0.67 -17.27
CA ASN A 57 -5.21 -0.25 -15.96
C ASN A 57 -3.72 0.07 -16.00
N ASP A 58 -3.32 1.30 -15.73
CA ASP A 58 -1.92 1.72 -15.63
C ASP A 58 -1.35 1.52 -14.22
N ILE A 59 -2.21 1.69 -13.20
CA ILE A 59 -1.86 1.69 -11.78
C ILE A 59 -2.91 0.90 -11.01
N LEU A 60 -2.48 0.06 -10.08
CA LEU A 60 -3.34 -0.60 -9.10
C LEU A 60 -3.12 0.01 -7.72
N ILE A 61 -4.19 0.51 -7.11
CA ILE A 61 -4.16 1.03 -5.74
C ILE A 61 -5.09 0.17 -4.89
N SER A 62 -4.55 -0.47 -3.86
CA SER A 62 -5.38 -1.27 -2.95
C SER A 62 -6.45 -0.41 -2.28
N CYS A 63 -7.65 -0.93 -2.13
CA CYS A 63 -8.76 -0.22 -1.47
C CYS A 63 -8.49 0.08 0.00
N GLY A 64 -7.78 -0.83 0.68
CA GLY A 64 -7.45 -0.72 2.09
C GLY A 64 -6.45 -1.81 2.52
N GLY A 65 -6.11 -1.81 3.80
CA GLY A 65 -5.42 -2.91 4.44
C GLY A 65 -6.38 -4.03 4.86
N GLY A 66 -5.92 -4.91 5.69
CA GLY A 66 -6.65 -6.05 6.22
C GLY A 66 -5.71 -6.97 6.99
N GLU A 67 -6.05 -8.24 7.06
CA GLU A 67 -5.23 -9.27 7.73
C GLU A 67 -5.23 -10.60 6.96
N LEU A 68 -5.97 -10.69 5.85
CA LEU A 68 -6.24 -11.95 5.17
C LEU A 68 -5.67 -12.02 3.73
N MET A 69 -4.88 -11.04 3.32
CA MET A 69 -4.31 -11.05 1.97
C MET A 69 -3.36 -12.25 1.76
N CYS A 70 -2.74 -12.77 2.81
CA CYS A 70 -1.92 -13.98 2.69
C CYS A 70 -2.72 -15.20 2.18
N GLU A 71 -4.03 -15.26 2.43
CA GLU A 71 -4.88 -16.37 1.98
C GLU A 71 -5.16 -16.37 0.47
N ILE A 72 -5.03 -15.20 -0.20
CA ILE A 72 -5.29 -15.09 -1.64
C ILE A 72 -4.10 -15.51 -2.50
N LEU A 73 -2.90 -15.62 -1.92
CA LEU A 73 -1.64 -15.79 -2.67
C LEU A 73 -1.62 -17.01 -3.58
N ASP A 74 -2.20 -18.14 -3.14
CA ASP A 74 -2.31 -19.36 -3.96
C ASP A 74 -3.23 -19.20 -5.18
N PHE A 75 -3.98 -18.11 -5.25
CA PHE A 75 -4.90 -17.78 -6.35
C PHE A 75 -4.44 -16.59 -7.18
N VAL A 76 -3.26 -16.04 -6.89
CA VAL A 76 -2.62 -14.98 -7.69
C VAL A 76 -1.67 -15.65 -8.68
N ASP A 77 -1.82 -15.34 -9.96
CA ASP A 77 -0.93 -15.83 -11.01
C ASP A 77 0.31 -14.93 -11.12
N PHE A 78 1.26 -15.12 -10.21
CA PHE A 78 2.52 -14.38 -10.20
C PHE A 78 3.36 -14.63 -11.46
N GLN A 79 3.20 -15.78 -12.13
CA GLN A 79 3.94 -16.04 -13.37
C GLN A 79 3.44 -15.12 -14.49
N SER A 80 2.13 -15.04 -14.70
CA SER A 80 1.56 -14.13 -15.69
C SER A 80 1.83 -12.66 -15.35
N ILE A 81 1.80 -12.28 -14.08
CA ILE A 81 2.14 -10.93 -13.62
C ILE A 81 3.60 -10.61 -13.95
N LYS A 82 4.53 -11.54 -13.72
CA LYS A 82 5.96 -11.38 -14.03
C LYS A 82 6.25 -11.19 -15.52
N GLU A 83 5.45 -11.82 -16.38
CA GLU A 83 5.58 -11.75 -17.83
C GLU A 83 4.88 -10.55 -18.47
N ALA A 84 4.01 -9.88 -17.69
CA ALA A 84 3.27 -8.70 -18.14
C ALA A 84 4.15 -7.42 -18.13
N GLU A 85 3.68 -6.38 -18.82
CA GLU A 85 4.24 -5.05 -18.67
C GLU A 85 4.13 -4.59 -17.21
N PRO A 86 5.22 -4.11 -16.60
CA PRO A 86 5.22 -3.69 -15.21
C PRO A 86 4.25 -2.56 -14.94
N LYS A 87 3.53 -2.65 -13.83
CA LYS A 87 2.60 -1.62 -13.35
C LYS A 87 2.89 -1.29 -11.90
N TRP A 88 2.60 -0.06 -11.51
CA TRP A 88 2.62 0.32 -10.11
C TRP A 88 1.50 -0.40 -9.36
N PHE A 89 1.87 -1.09 -8.28
CA PHE A 89 0.96 -1.50 -7.22
C PHE A 89 1.25 -0.66 -5.99
N VAL A 90 0.20 -0.07 -5.40
CA VAL A 90 0.29 0.82 -4.23
C VAL A 90 -0.58 0.27 -3.11
N GLY A 91 0.00 0.11 -1.93
CA GLY A 91 -0.71 -0.30 -0.73
C GLY A 91 0.25 -0.52 0.43
N TYR A 92 -0.25 -0.47 1.66
CA TYR A 92 0.53 -0.69 2.88
C TYR A 92 -0.16 -1.72 3.80
N SER A 93 0.43 -2.02 4.95
CA SER A 93 -0.11 -2.98 5.94
C SER A 93 -0.21 -4.37 5.32
N ASP A 94 -1.39 -5.00 5.29
CA ASP A 94 -1.63 -6.32 4.70
C ASP A 94 -1.19 -6.43 3.23
N ASN A 95 -1.18 -5.31 2.50
CA ASN A 95 -0.67 -5.26 1.13
C ASN A 95 0.84 -5.54 1.01
N THR A 96 1.56 -5.67 2.12
CA THR A 96 2.92 -6.21 2.16
C THR A 96 3.02 -7.53 1.42
N ASN A 97 2.00 -8.39 1.53
CA ASN A 97 1.95 -9.66 0.80
C ASN A 97 2.14 -9.48 -0.71
N MET A 98 1.57 -8.43 -1.30
CA MET A 98 1.74 -8.16 -2.73
C MET A 98 3.01 -7.34 -3.02
N THR A 99 3.28 -6.27 -2.28
CA THR A 99 4.44 -5.40 -2.55
C THR A 99 5.76 -6.16 -2.39
N TYR A 100 5.87 -7.04 -1.40
CA TYR A 100 7.04 -7.88 -1.17
C TYR A 100 7.22 -8.94 -2.27
N LEU A 101 6.12 -9.61 -2.67
CA LEU A 101 6.20 -10.66 -3.68
C LEU A 101 6.35 -10.13 -5.11
N LEU A 102 5.85 -8.93 -5.42
CA LEU A 102 6.18 -8.25 -6.67
C LEU A 102 7.69 -8.02 -6.80
N ALA A 103 8.33 -7.56 -5.73
CA ALA A 103 9.77 -7.34 -5.74
C ALA A 103 10.58 -8.65 -5.81
N THR A 104 10.16 -9.69 -5.08
CA THR A 104 10.95 -10.92 -4.92
C THR A 104 10.63 -12.02 -5.92
N ILE A 105 9.42 -12.11 -6.45
CA ILE A 105 9.03 -13.09 -7.48
C ILE A 105 9.07 -12.47 -8.87
N CYS A 106 8.48 -11.27 -9.01
CA CYS A 106 8.26 -10.66 -10.32
C CYS A 106 9.37 -9.70 -10.75
N ASP A 107 10.34 -9.40 -9.87
CA ASP A 107 11.40 -8.39 -10.09
C ASP A 107 10.83 -7.01 -10.47
N THR A 108 9.69 -6.67 -9.91
CA THR A 108 8.93 -5.45 -10.22
C THR A 108 8.82 -4.56 -8.98
N ALA A 109 9.14 -3.29 -9.12
CA ALA A 109 8.99 -2.31 -8.05
C ALA A 109 7.51 -2.05 -7.73
N SER A 110 7.24 -1.77 -6.46
CA SER A 110 5.92 -1.38 -5.95
C SER A 110 6.05 -0.24 -4.94
N ILE A 111 4.95 0.38 -4.58
CA ILE A 111 4.93 1.47 -3.60
C ILE A 111 4.27 0.97 -2.31
N TYR A 112 5.05 0.82 -1.24
CA TYR A 112 4.49 0.66 0.09
C TYR A 112 3.98 2.01 0.57
N GLY A 113 2.71 2.29 0.31
CA GLY A 113 2.13 3.61 0.45
C GLY A 113 0.61 3.61 0.62
N PRO A 114 -0.02 4.79 0.63
CA PRO A 114 -1.41 4.96 0.99
C PRO A 114 -2.36 4.20 0.07
N CYS A 115 -3.33 3.51 0.69
CA CYS A 115 -4.44 2.86 -0.01
C CYS A 115 -5.45 3.88 -0.55
N ALA A 116 -6.32 3.45 -1.48
CA ALA A 116 -7.27 4.32 -2.17
C ALA A 116 -8.18 5.12 -1.22
N GLY A 117 -8.62 4.51 -0.11
CA GLY A 117 -9.44 5.21 0.89
C GLY A 117 -8.71 6.35 1.60
N THR A 118 -7.38 6.33 1.64
CA THR A 118 -6.59 7.39 2.28
C THR A 118 -6.66 8.69 1.47
N TYR A 119 -6.76 8.59 0.15
CA TYR A 119 -6.93 9.77 -0.73
C TYR A 119 -8.27 10.50 -0.56
N GLY A 120 -9.17 9.94 0.24
CA GLY A 120 -10.43 10.59 0.58
C GLY A 120 -10.29 11.66 1.68
N MET A 121 -9.14 11.78 2.35
CA MET A 121 -8.98 12.79 3.41
C MET A 121 -9.03 14.23 2.86
N GLU A 122 -9.46 15.15 3.70
CA GLU A 122 -9.53 16.58 3.38
C GLU A 122 -9.04 17.45 4.55
N PRO A 123 -8.03 18.31 4.33
CA PRO A 123 -7.18 18.41 3.13
C PRO A 123 -6.22 17.20 2.99
N TRP A 124 -5.67 17.00 1.78
CA TRP A 124 -4.60 16.03 1.59
C TRP A 124 -3.36 16.41 2.40
N HIS A 125 -2.76 15.40 3.01
CA HIS A 125 -1.40 15.52 3.54
C HIS A 125 -0.40 15.47 2.37
N GLU A 126 0.75 16.16 2.52
CA GLU A 126 1.80 16.21 1.49
C GLU A 126 2.27 14.83 1.02
N SER A 127 2.25 13.81 1.90
CA SER A 127 2.62 12.44 1.54
C SER A 127 1.75 11.84 0.43
N LEU A 128 0.49 12.25 0.29
CA LEU A 128 -0.38 11.79 -0.79
C LEU A 128 0.01 12.42 -2.12
N GLN A 129 0.38 13.71 -2.09
CA GLN A 129 0.89 14.41 -3.26
C GLN A 129 2.22 13.81 -3.70
N ASP A 130 3.12 13.48 -2.77
CA ASP A 130 4.40 12.84 -3.08
C ASP A 130 4.24 11.51 -3.83
N VAL A 131 3.31 10.66 -3.39
CA VAL A 131 3.03 9.40 -4.11
C VAL A 131 2.45 9.67 -5.49
N LEU A 132 1.54 10.64 -5.62
CA LEU A 132 0.98 11.03 -6.91
C LEU A 132 2.08 11.52 -7.88
N ASP A 133 2.99 12.34 -7.40
CA ASP A 133 4.11 12.87 -8.19
C ASP A 133 5.07 11.76 -8.64
N ILE A 134 5.29 10.75 -7.79
CA ILE A 134 6.05 9.54 -8.18
C ILE A 134 5.32 8.76 -9.26
N LEU A 135 4.02 8.51 -9.08
CA LEU A 135 3.21 7.78 -10.07
C LEU A 135 3.18 8.48 -11.43
N ARG A 136 3.28 9.81 -11.46
CA ARG A 136 3.40 10.63 -12.67
C ARG A 136 4.82 10.68 -13.26
N GLY A 137 5.82 10.21 -12.52
CA GLY A 137 7.23 10.37 -12.89
C GLY A 137 7.76 11.79 -12.71
N GLU A 138 7.05 12.64 -11.98
CA GLU A 138 7.42 14.04 -11.71
C GLU A 138 8.40 14.14 -10.53
N LYS A 139 8.46 13.10 -9.69
CA LYS A 139 9.31 13.02 -8.51
C LYS A 139 9.98 11.65 -8.42
N THR A 140 11.26 11.64 -8.08
CA THR A 140 12.06 10.41 -7.93
C THR A 140 12.66 10.25 -6.53
N CYS A 141 12.45 11.23 -5.66
CA CYS A 141 12.96 11.26 -4.30
C CYS A 141 11.90 11.80 -3.35
N ILE A 142 11.76 11.17 -2.19
CA ILE A 142 10.89 11.64 -1.11
C ILE A 142 11.75 11.96 0.11
N SER A 143 11.51 13.13 0.70
CA SER A 143 12.05 13.49 2.01
C SER A 143 11.16 12.94 3.12
N GLY A 144 11.72 12.57 4.25
CA GLY A 144 10.94 12.15 5.40
C GLY A 144 10.16 13.33 6.01
N TYR A 145 9.03 13.03 6.62
CA TYR A 145 8.17 14.01 7.29
C TYR A 145 8.62 14.22 8.74
N ASP A 146 8.43 15.43 9.27
CA ASP A 146 8.91 15.79 10.61
C ASP A 146 7.99 15.34 11.74
N LYS A 147 6.73 15.02 11.40
CA LYS A 147 5.71 14.62 12.36
C LYS A 147 4.98 13.37 11.92
N TRP A 148 4.37 12.69 12.90
CA TRP A 148 3.52 11.54 12.67
C TRP A 148 2.23 11.62 13.48
N GLU A 149 1.23 10.84 13.09
CA GLU A 149 -0.07 10.74 13.74
C GLU A 149 -0.04 9.64 14.79
N LYS A 150 -0.23 10.00 16.06
CA LYS A 150 -0.40 9.06 17.16
C LYS A 150 -1.85 8.61 17.31
N GLU A 151 -2.77 9.54 17.17
CA GLU A 151 -4.21 9.30 17.30
C GLU A 151 -4.93 9.87 16.08
N SER A 152 -5.69 9.01 15.39
CA SER A 152 -6.48 9.43 14.24
C SER A 152 -7.74 10.18 14.69
N LEU A 153 -8.07 11.24 13.97
CA LEU A 153 -9.34 11.98 14.12
C LEU A 153 -10.45 11.44 13.23
N LYS A 154 -10.16 10.41 12.42
CA LYS A 154 -11.15 9.79 11.55
C LYS A 154 -12.18 9.03 12.37
N SER A 155 -13.45 9.35 12.18
CA SER A 155 -14.60 8.72 12.81
C SER A 155 -15.79 8.65 11.86
N GLU A 156 -16.89 8.04 12.29
CA GLU A 156 -18.13 8.03 11.50
C GLU A 156 -18.70 9.44 11.28
N GLU A 157 -18.54 10.33 12.26
CA GLU A 157 -18.94 11.74 12.14
C GLU A 157 -17.96 12.58 11.31
N ASN A 158 -16.71 12.16 11.23
CA ASN A 158 -15.67 12.84 10.47
C ASN A 158 -14.85 11.86 9.62
N PRO A 159 -15.45 11.23 8.60
CA PRO A 159 -14.81 10.17 7.81
C PRO A 159 -13.67 10.67 6.93
N LEU A 160 -13.62 11.98 6.64
CA LEU A 160 -12.61 12.59 5.77
C LEU A 160 -11.51 13.31 6.55
N ALA A 161 -11.45 13.14 7.87
CA ALA A 161 -10.43 13.78 8.69
C ALA A 161 -9.02 13.57 8.11
N PRO A 162 -8.21 14.65 8.00
CA PRO A 162 -6.82 14.54 7.61
C PRO A 162 -6.00 13.89 8.71
N TYR A 163 -4.74 13.55 8.42
CA TYR A 163 -3.81 13.08 9.45
C TYR A 163 -3.64 14.11 10.57
N ASN A 164 -3.72 13.64 11.80
CA ASN A 164 -3.49 14.40 13.02
C ASN A 164 -2.01 14.36 13.41
N THR A 165 -1.14 14.95 12.61
CA THR A 165 0.32 14.90 12.77
C THR A 165 0.80 15.81 13.90
N THR A 166 0.63 15.38 15.15
CA THR A 166 0.97 16.13 16.35
C THR A 166 2.34 15.78 16.93
N GLU A 167 2.79 14.54 16.74
CA GLU A 167 4.00 14.04 17.39
C GLU A 167 5.24 14.29 16.52
N PRO A 168 6.35 14.78 17.10
CA PRO A 168 7.59 14.93 16.37
C PRO A 168 8.20 13.56 16.04
N LYS A 169 8.84 13.46 14.87
CA LYS A 169 9.62 12.30 14.49
C LYS A 169 10.93 12.27 15.31
N GLU A 170 11.18 11.15 15.95
CA GLU A 170 12.46 10.84 16.59
C GLU A 170 13.10 9.64 15.88
N LEU A 171 14.34 9.76 15.47
CA LEU A 171 15.10 8.67 14.88
C LEU A 171 16.25 8.29 15.81
N ILE A 172 16.27 7.03 16.22
CA ILE A 172 17.39 6.43 16.93
C ILE A 172 18.04 5.43 15.98
N VAL A 173 19.27 5.67 15.61
CA VAL A 173 20.00 4.83 14.67
C VAL A 173 21.02 4.00 15.42
N PHE A 174 21.04 2.69 15.17
CA PHE A 174 22.01 1.77 15.73
C PHE A 174 22.97 1.29 14.64
N HIS A 175 24.26 1.24 14.99
CA HIS A 175 25.28 0.58 14.20
C HIS A 175 26.12 -0.29 15.14
N GLU A 176 26.25 -1.58 14.84
CA GLU A 176 26.98 -2.55 15.68
C GLU A 176 26.61 -2.50 17.17
N ASN A 177 25.29 -2.41 17.47
CA ASN A 177 24.71 -2.29 18.81
C ASN A 177 25.05 -0.98 19.57
N HIS A 178 25.61 0.03 18.91
CA HIS A 178 25.80 1.36 19.45
C HIS A 178 24.82 2.34 18.83
N VAL A 179 24.28 3.25 19.64
CA VAL A 179 23.48 4.38 19.14
C VAL A 179 24.43 5.34 18.45
N LEU A 180 24.12 5.69 17.20
CA LEU A 180 24.84 6.72 16.48
C LEU A 180 24.38 8.11 16.96
N GLU A 181 25.34 9.03 17.09
CA GLU A 181 25.01 10.41 17.40
C GLU A 181 24.19 11.04 16.25
N SER A 182 23.27 11.92 16.61
CA SER A 182 22.28 12.52 15.69
C SER A 182 22.87 13.36 14.54
N CYS A 183 24.16 13.62 14.54
CA CYS A 183 24.87 14.39 13.52
C CYS A 183 25.57 13.55 12.44
N GLN A 184 25.52 12.21 12.54
CA GLN A 184 26.15 11.36 11.55
C GLN A 184 25.25 11.17 10.33
N GLU A 185 25.77 11.51 9.16
CA GLU A 185 25.14 11.20 7.90
C GLU A 185 25.29 9.71 7.59
N ILE A 186 24.17 9.06 7.24
CA ILE A 186 24.15 7.66 6.83
C ILE A 186 23.66 7.61 5.39
N SER A 187 24.48 7.04 4.52
CA SER A 187 24.13 6.81 3.12
C SER A 187 24.11 5.31 2.85
N MET A 188 23.03 4.83 2.26
CA MET A 188 22.87 3.44 1.82
C MET A 188 22.34 3.42 0.40
N SER A 189 22.78 2.44 -0.38
CA SER A 189 22.32 2.22 -1.75
C SER A 189 21.97 0.75 -1.95
N GLY A 190 20.86 0.48 -2.60
CA GLY A 190 20.39 -0.88 -2.88
C GLY A 190 18.89 -0.92 -3.16
N ARG A 191 18.38 -2.12 -3.38
CA ARG A 191 16.94 -2.38 -3.42
C ARG A 191 16.41 -2.39 -1.99
N ILE A 192 15.28 -1.73 -1.77
CA ILE A 192 14.60 -1.73 -0.49
C ILE A 192 13.56 -2.84 -0.51
N LEU A 193 13.66 -3.75 0.46
CA LEU A 193 12.65 -4.77 0.74
C LEU A 193 12.13 -4.55 2.15
N GLY A 194 10.83 -4.72 2.34
CA GLY A 194 10.21 -4.56 3.64
C GLY A 194 8.70 -4.49 3.57
N GLY A 195 8.11 -4.03 4.66
CA GLY A 195 6.67 -3.89 4.83
C GLY A 195 6.25 -4.14 6.27
N CYS A 196 5.02 -4.56 6.49
CA CYS A 196 4.50 -4.96 7.79
C CYS A 196 5.15 -6.26 8.25
N MET A 197 5.78 -6.24 9.43
CA MET A 197 6.47 -7.42 9.99
C MET A 197 5.51 -8.59 10.24
N ASP A 198 4.28 -8.32 10.66
CA ASP A 198 3.29 -9.37 10.91
C ASP A 198 2.95 -10.12 9.62
N CYS A 199 2.86 -9.41 8.49
CA CYS A 199 2.65 -10.05 7.18
C CYS A 199 3.88 -10.86 6.74
N LEU A 200 5.08 -10.30 6.90
CA LEU A 200 6.33 -10.99 6.52
C LEU A 200 6.54 -12.27 7.35
N ILE A 201 6.25 -12.24 8.65
CA ILE A 201 6.33 -13.43 9.52
C ILE A 201 5.39 -14.52 9.06
N ASN A 202 4.17 -14.18 8.61
CA ASN A 202 3.20 -15.15 8.10
C ASN A 202 3.65 -15.87 6.82
N LEU A 203 4.58 -15.28 6.06
CA LEU A 203 5.13 -15.92 4.85
C LEU A 203 6.21 -16.94 5.15
N ILE A 204 6.84 -16.92 6.34
CA ILE A 204 7.95 -17.82 6.70
C ILE A 204 7.50 -19.26 6.69
N GLY A 205 8.22 -20.11 5.97
CA GLY A 205 7.94 -21.54 5.84
C GLY A 205 6.81 -21.89 4.86
N THR A 206 6.22 -20.90 4.19
CA THR A 206 5.26 -21.11 3.08
C THR A 206 5.99 -21.18 1.73
N ASN A 207 5.24 -21.42 0.65
CA ASN A 207 5.76 -21.32 -0.73
C ASN A 207 6.21 -19.90 -1.11
N TYR A 208 5.86 -18.91 -0.30
CA TYR A 208 6.15 -17.48 -0.49
C TYR A 208 7.27 -16.98 0.43
N ASP A 209 7.93 -17.88 1.16
CA ASP A 209 9.10 -17.56 1.99
C ASP A 209 10.31 -17.22 1.10
N ARG A 210 10.68 -15.93 1.06
CA ARG A 210 11.85 -15.42 0.32
C ARG A 210 12.98 -14.96 1.24
N THR A 211 12.95 -15.35 2.51
CA THR A 211 13.96 -14.93 3.49
C THR A 211 15.33 -15.58 3.28
N LYS A 212 15.42 -16.59 2.42
CA LYS A 212 16.65 -17.36 2.13
C LYS A 212 17.24 -17.07 0.75
N GLU A 213 16.62 -16.22 -0.02
CA GLU A 213 17.08 -15.79 -1.34
C GLU A 213 17.68 -14.38 -1.27
#